data_d96ff88fe637f89e5a7dad4f27bdf9c2
#
_entry.id   d96ff88fe637f89e5a7dad4f27bdf9c2
#
_cell.length_a   1.000
_cell.length_b   1.000
_cell.length_c   1.000
_cell.angle_alpha   90.00
_cell.angle_beta   90.00
_cell.angle_gamma   90.00
#
_symmetry.space_group_name_H-M   'P 1'
#
loop_
_entity.id
_entity.type
_entity.pdbx_description
1 polymer ?
#
loop_
_entity_poly.entity_id
_entity_poly.type
_entity_poly.pdbx_seq_one_letter_code
_entity_poly.pdbx_strand_id
1 'polypeptide(L)' 'MNRLKQLRIEKGYTQVKMQMLTGIDQSDYSKLENGKRYYTFEQCRKLAIALDTSMDYLVNLTDEKRPYPRSHQKK' A
#
# COMPACT_ATOMS: atom_id res chain seq x y z
N MET A 1 -10.24 -1.24 -11.13
CA MET A 1 -8.93 -1.65 -10.60
C MET A 1 -8.69 -0.95 -9.29
N ASN A 2 -8.21 -1.65 -8.30
CA ASN A 2 -8.03 -0.98 -7.03
C ASN A 2 -6.73 -0.18 -7.01
N ARG A 3 -6.65 0.74 -6.06
CA ARG A 3 -5.53 1.68 -6.03
C ARG A 3 -4.21 1.03 -5.67
N LEU A 4 -4.24 -0.07 -4.94
CA LEU A 4 -3.02 -0.79 -4.62
C LEU A 4 -2.33 -1.27 -5.89
N LYS A 5 -3.07 -1.92 -6.75
CA LYS A 5 -2.50 -2.43 -8.00
C LYS A 5 -2.07 -1.30 -8.91
N GLN A 6 -2.88 -0.24 -8.99
CA GLN A 6 -2.54 0.90 -9.83
C GLN A 6 -1.22 1.53 -9.40
N LEU A 7 -1.05 1.77 -8.11
CA LEU A 7 0.18 2.38 -7.63
C LEU A 7 1.38 1.48 -7.82
N ARG A 8 1.19 0.18 -7.60
CA ARG A 8 2.29 -0.75 -7.81
C ARG A 8 2.78 -0.70 -9.26
N ILE A 9 1.85 -0.71 -10.19
CA ILE A 9 2.20 -0.66 -11.61
C ILE A 9 2.85 0.67 -11.95
N GLU A 10 2.33 1.77 -11.43
CA GLU A 10 2.93 3.08 -11.68
C GLU A 10 4.36 3.17 -11.18
N LYS A 11 4.66 2.48 -10.09
CA LYS A 11 6.01 2.47 -9.55
C LYS A 11 6.93 1.48 -10.27
N GLY A 12 6.36 0.66 -11.15
CA GLY A 12 7.15 -0.36 -11.83
C GLY A 12 7.51 -1.53 -10.94
N TYR A 13 6.77 -1.74 -9.87
CA TYR A 13 7.06 -2.83 -8.93
C TYR A 13 6.32 -4.09 -9.31
N THR A 14 6.96 -5.24 -9.09
CA THR A 14 6.29 -6.53 -9.19
C THR A 14 5.61 -6.84 -7.87
N GLN A 15 4.73 -7.84 -7.88
CA GLN A 15 4.14 -8.31 -6.63
C GLN A 15 5.20 -8.85 -5.68
N VAL A 16 6.22 -9.52 -6.24
CA VAL A 16 7.32 -10.02 -5.41
C VAL A 16 8.02 -8.86 -4.71
N LYS A 17 8.26 -7.77 -5.44
CA LYS A 17 8.88 -6.59 -4.83
C LYS A 17 8.04 -6.08 -3.66
N MET A 18 6.73 -6.03 -3.84
CA MET A 18 5.85 -5.57 -2.77
C MET A 18 5.90 -6.47 -1.55
N GLN A 19 5.99 -7.78 -1.77
CA GLN A 19 6.12 -8.71 -0.65
C GLN A 19 7.42 -8.47 0.10
N MET A 20 8.50 -8.22 -0.63
CA MET A 20 9.78 -7.93 -0.01
C MET A 20 9.75 -6.64 0.81
N LEU A 21 9.07 -5.62 0.30
CA LEU A 21 9.02 -4.32 0.96
C LEU A 21 8.13 -4.33 2.19
N THR A 22 7.11 -5.17 2.20
CA THR A 22 6.09 -5.11 3.25
C THR A 22 6.08 -6.32 4.17
N GLY A 23 6.67 -7.44 3.74
CA GLY A 23 6.60 -8.66 4.52
C GLY A 23 5.25 -9.37 4.45
N ILE A 24 4.32 -8.89 3.61
CA ILE A 24 3.03 -9.54 3.43
C ILE A 24 3.25 -10.74 2.49
N ASP A 25 2.74 -11.92 2.86
CA ASP A 25 2.98 -13.09 2.03
C ASP A 25 2.17 -13.03 0.74
N GLN A 26 2.53 -13.88 -0.21
CA GLN A 26 1.95 -13.82 -1.54
C GLN A 26 0.44 -14.02 -1.54
N SER A 27 -0.03 -14.97 -0.76
CA SER A 27 -1.45 -15.29 -0.74
C SER A 27 -2.26 -14.09 -0.25
N ASP A 28 -1.84 -13.50 0.85
CA ASP A 28 -2.53 -12.33 1.38
C ASP A 28 -2.41 -11.15 0.46
N TYR A 29 -1.22 -10.92 -0.07
CA TYR A 29 -1.01 -9.77 -0.95
C TYR A 29 -1.92 -9.87 -2.19
N SER A 30 -1.98 -11.05 -2.78
CA SER A 30 -2.80 -11.25 -3.97
C SER A 30 -4.27 -10.97 -3.68
N LYS A 31 -4.74 -11.41 -2.52
CA LYS A 31 -6.13 -11.15 -2.13
C LYS A 31 -6.41 -9.67 -1.95
N LEU A 32 -5.44 -8.93 -1.44
CA LEU A 32 -5.60 -7.48 -1.29
C LEU A 32 -5.72 -6.81 -2.65
N GLU A 33 -4.87 -7.18 -3.61
CA GLU A 33 -4.95 -6.58 -4.94
C GLU A 33 -6.21 -6.97 -5.69
N ASN A 34 -6.73 -8.14 -5.43
CA ASN A 34 -7.93 -8.61 -6.11
C ASN A 34 -9.22 -8.16 -5.44
N GLY A 35 -9.10 -7.43 -4.35
CA GLY A 35 -10.26 -6.94 -3.63
C GLY A 35 -11.00 -8.01 -2.86
N LYS A 36 -10.37 -9.15 -2.61
CA LYS A 36 -11.02 -10.26 -1.90
C LYS A 36 -10.88 -10.16 -0.40
N ARG A 37 -10.14 -9.17 0.08
CA ARG A 37 -9.90 -9.01 1.50
C ARG A 37 -9.65 -7.53 1.76
N TYR A 38 -10.10 -7.07 2.92
CA TYR A 38 -9.79 -5.70 3.35
C TYR A 38 -8.43 -5.68 4.01
N TYR A 39 -7.76 -4.53 3.93
CA TYR A 39 -6.49 -4.36 4.62
C TYR A 39 -6.70 -4.43 6.12
N THR A 40 -5.78 -5.07 6.83
CA THR A 40 -5.65 -4.78 8.25
C THR A 40 -5.00 -3.40 8.37
N PHE A 41 -5.10 -2.80 9.56
CA PHE A 41 -4.44 -1.50 9.78
C PHE A 41 -2.95 -1.59 9.45
N GLU A 42 -2.30 -2.61 9.96
CA GLU A 42 -0.86 -2.75 9.76
C GLU A 42 -0.50 -2.98 8.30
N GLN A 43 -1.29 -3.78 7.60
CA GLN A 43 -1.06 -3.98 6.18
C GLN A 43 -1.20 -2.68 5.40
N CYS A 44 -2.25 -1.92 5.70
CA CYS A 44 -2.48 -0.66 5.01
C CYS A 44 -1.34 0.31 5.26
N ARG A 45 -0.86 0.38 6.50
CA ARG A 45 0.24 1.26 6.86
C ARG A 45 1.52 0.89 6.09
N LYS A 46 1.85 -0.40 6.08
CA LYS A 46 3.06 -0.85 5.39
C LYS A 46 2.98 -0.62 3.89
N LEU A 47 1.81 -0.86 3.31
CA LEU A 47 1.63 -0.65 1.88
C LEU A 47 1.71 0.83 1.51
N ALA A 48 1.13 1.68 2.34
CA ALA A 48 1.20 3.12 2.09
C ALA A 48 2.64 3.62 2.12
N ILE A 49 3.43 3.14 3.06
CA ILE A 49 4.83 3.52 3.14
C ILE A 49 5.60 3.01 1.93
N ALA A 50 5.39 1.75 1.56
CA ALA A 50 6.11 1.14 0.45
C ALA A 50 5.79 1.84 -0.88
N LEU A 51 4.57 2.32 -1.04
CA LEU A 51 4.14 2.96 -2.28
C LEU A 51 4.20 4.48 -2.21
N ASP A 52 4.71 5.02 -1.11
CA ASP A 52 4.87 6.47 -0.94
C ASP A 52 3.54 7.19 -1.13
N THR A 53 2.53 6.71 -0.43
CA THR A 53 1.19 7.30 -0.46
C THR A 53 0.62 7.29 0.96
N SER A 54 -0.64 7.71 1.11
CA SER A 54 -1.29 7.69 2.40
C SER A 54 -2.21 6.49 2.53
N MET A 55 -2.50 6.11 3.76
CA MET A 55 -3.50 5.08 4.00
C MET A 55 -4.86 5.53 3.49
N ASP A 56 -5.17 6.83 3.66
CA ASP A 56 -6.44 7.37 3.18
C ASP A 56 -6.60 7.18 1.68
N TYR A 57 -5.53 7.38 0.92
CA TYR A 57 -5.62 7.18 -0.52
C TYR A 57 -5.90 5.72 -0.86
N LEU A 58 -5.23 4.80 -0.16
CA LEU A 58 -5.42 3.38 -0.45
C LEU A 58 -6.84 2.91 -0.16
N VAL A 59 -7.51 3.52 0.82
CA VAL A 59 -8.87 3.12 1.16
C VAL A 59 -9.92 4.08 0.60
N ASN A 60 -9.54 4.93 -0.35
CA ASN A 60 -10.47 5.80 -1.10
C ASN A 60 -11.09 6.92 -0.28
N LEU A 61 -10.43 7.34 0.79
CA LEU A 61 -10.91 8.47 1.58
C LEU A 61 -10.42 9.80 1.06
N THR A 62 -9.46 9.81 0.14
CA THR A 62 -8.95 11.02 -0.50
C THR A 62 -8.50 10.67 -1.89
N ASP A 63 -8.47 11.65 -2.78
CA ASP A 63 -7.92 11.47 -4.12
C ASP A 63 -6.48 11.97 -4.22
N GLU A 64 -5.91 12.45 -3.10
CA GLU A 64 -4.54 12.94 -3.10
C GLU A 64 -3.59 11.75 -2.92
N LYS A 65 -2.77 11.47 -3.95
CA LYS A 65 -1.83 10.36 -3.91
C LYS A 65 -0.64 10.62 -3.01
N ARG A 66 -0.22 11.87 -2.88
CA ARG A 66 0.99 12.16 -2.13
C ARG A 66 0.77 11.87 -0.67
N PRO A 67 1.77 11.35 0.02
CA PRO A 67 1.61 11.04 1.42
C PRO A 67 1.53 12.32 2.24
N TYR A 68 0.91 12.22 3.41
CA TYR A 68 0.98 13.31 4.37
C TYR A 68 2.43 13.49 4.81
N PRO A 69 2.81 14.68 5.24
CA PRO A 69 4.15 14.86 5.81
C PRO A 69 4.35 13.86 6.94
N ARG A 70 5.46 13.16 6.91
CA ARG A 70 5.74 12.16 7.93
C ARG A 70 6.23 12.84 9.18
N SER A 71 5.83 12.33 10.31
CA SER A 71 6.32 12.91 11.53
C SER A 71 7.80 12.59 11.68
N HIS A 72 8.52 13.53 12.24
CA HIS A 72 9.93 13.35 12.50
C HIS A 72 10.06 12.81 13.89
N GLN A 73 10.30 11.52 13.97
CA GLN A 73 10.45 10.91 15.26
C GLN A 73 11.81 11.20 15.76
N LYS A 74 11.86 11.95 16.81
CA LYS A 74 13.11 12.19 17.36
C LYS A 74 13.36 11.14 18.31
N LYS A 75 14.17 10.56 18.14
CA LYS A 75 14.24 9.49 18.99
C LYS A 75 15.41 9.37 19.66
#